data_7228982ca84c5a06364943d1a6c60391
#
_entry.id   7228982ca84c5a06364943d1a6c60391
#
_cell.length_a   1.000
_cell.length_b   1.000
_cell.length_c   1.000
_cell.angle_alpha   90.00
_cell.angle_beta   90.00
_cell.angle_gamma   90.00
#
_symmetry.space_group_name_H-M   'P 1'
#
loop_
_entity.id
_entity.type
_entity.pdbx_description
1 polymer ?
#
loop_
_entity_poly.entity_id
_entity_poly.type
_entity_poly.pdbx_seq_one_letter_code
_entity_poly.pdbx_strand_id
1 'polypeptide(L)'
;MKKIVTEYRVPYADTDQMGVVYYGNYMALFERARNELMRACGYTYKECEAEGFMLPVVHAEADYKSPAKYDDLLEISAWVQLVKGVRLEVACEVRRKGEDAVLVKGFTRHVFVSTKDFRPCPPPQRFLDIFKD
;
A
#
# COMPACT_ATOMS: atom_id res chain seq x y z
N MET A 1 4.12 13.95 -7.76
CA MET A 1 3.79 12.62 -7.19
C MET A 1 3.47 12.77 -5.72
N LYS A 2 2.32 12.25 -5.30
CA LYS A 2 1.90 12.32 -3.89
C LYS A 2 2.43 11.12 -3.14
N LYS A 3 3.08 11.37 -2.02
CA LYS A 3 3.69 10.36 -1.19
C LYS A 3 3.32 10.63 0.26
N ILE A 4 2.95 9.56 0.98
CA ILE A 4 2.70 9.66 2.42
C ILE A 4 3.66 8.75 3.17
N VAL A 5 3.81 9.02 4.45
CA VAL A 5 4.53 8.17 5.38
C VAL A 5 3.60 7.89 6.55
N THR A 6 3.44 6.62 6.90
CA THR A 6 2.67 6.22 8.08
C THR A 6 3.57 5.43 9.02
N GLU A 7 3.32 5.53 10.32
CA GLU A 7 4.13 4.84 11.32
C GLU A 7 3.43 3.57 11.81
N TYR A 8 4.26 2.57 12.16
CA TYR A 8 3.76 1.32 12.70
C TYR A 8 4.75 0.75 13.70
N ARG A 9 4.29 0.57 14.95
CA ARG A 9 5.08 -0.09 15.97
C ARG A 9 4.89 -1.60 15.86
N VAL A 10 5.95 -2.35 15.67
CA VAL A 10 5.88 -3.81 15.48
C VAL A 10 5.45 -4.49 16.77
N PRO A 11 4.27 -5.11 16.82
CA PRO A 11 3.85 -5.89 18.00
C PRO A 11 4.53 -7.26 18.01
N TYR A 12 4.57 -7.86 19.18
CA TYR A 12 5.14 -9.21 19.33
C TYR A 12 4.48 -10.23 18.40
N ALA A 13 3.16 -10.10 18.22
CA ALA A 13 2.36 -11.01 17.39
C ALA A 13 2.77 -11.05 15.92
N ASP A 14 3.46 -10.00 15.42
CA ASP A 14 3.90 -9.96 14.03
C ASP A 14 5.22 -10.69 13.79
N THR A 15 5.88 -11.17 14.85
CA THR A 15 7.19 -11.79 14.74
C THR A 15 7.09 -13.32 14.68
N ASP A 16 8.10 -13.95 14.08
CA ASP A 16 8.22 -15.39 13.97
C ASP A 16 9.32 -15.92 14.92
N GLN A 17 9.60 -17.22 14.83
CA GLN A 17 10.59 -17.85 15.70
C GLN A 17 12.02 -17.32 15.48
N MET A 18 12.29 -16.70 14.35
CA MET A 18 13.59 -16.08 14.09
C MET A 18 13.73 -14.71 14.76
N GLY A 19 12.67 -14.23 15.41
CA GLY A 19 12.68 -12.94 16.09
C GLY A 19 12.52 -11.74 15.17
N VAL A 20 12.04 -11.96 13.94
CA VAL A 20 11.84 -10.89 12.95
C VAL A 20 10.40 -10.88 12.51
N VAL A 21 9.98 -9.76 11.94
CA VAL A 21 8.63 -9.67 11.35
C VAL A 21 8.46 -10.76 10.30
N TYR A 22 7.42 -11.57 10.48
CA TYR A 22 7.10 -12.60 9.50
C TYR A 22 6.82 -11.97 8.14
N TYR A 23 7.47 -12.48 7.09
CA TYR A 23 7.45 -11.80 5.79
C TYR A 23 6.04 -11.58 5.23
N GLY A 24 5.12 -12.49 5.53
CA GLY A 24 3.73 -12.36 5.07
C GLY A 24 3.01 -11.14 5.64
N ASN A 25 3.48 -10.60 6.76
CA ASN A 25 2.85 -9.44 7.40
C ASN A 25 3.12 -8.13 6.66
N TYR A 26 4.12 -8.07 5.79
CA TYR A 26 4.42 -6.84 5.06
C TYR A 26 3.33 -6.45 4.08
N MET A 27 2.60 -7.42 3.53
CA MET A 27 1.47 -7.11 2.64
C MET A 27 0.37 -6.35 3.37
N ALA A 28 0.13 -6.68 4.64
CA ALA A 28 -0.81 -5.93 5.47
C ALA A 28 -0.31 -4.51 5.75
N LEU A 29 1.00 -4.32 5.92
CA LEU A 29 1.59 -2.99 6.09
C LEU A 29 1.45 -2.16 4.81
N PHE A 30 1.62 -2.77 3.65
CA PHE A 30 1.42 -2.11 2.36
C PHE A 30 -0.05 -1.66 2.21
N GLU A 31 -0.99 -2.51 2.62
CA GLU A 31 -2.41 -2.16 2.60
C GLU A 31 -2.71 -0.97 3.49
N ARG A 32 -2.20 -0.97 4.71
CA ARG A 32 -2.37 0.16 5.64
C ARG A 32 -1.85 1.45 5.01
N ALA A 33 -0.66 1.42 4.46
CA ALA A 33 -0.05 2.60 3.84
C ALA A 33 -0.84 3.08 2.62
N ARG A 34 -1.32 2.16 1.80
CA ARG A 34 -2.14 2.46 0.63
C ARG A 34 -3.44 3.15 1.05
N ASN A 35 -4.09 2.63 2.08
CA ASN A 35 -5.34 3.22 2.58
C ASN A 35 -5.09 4.62 3.16
N GLU A 36 -3.99 4.82 3.86
CA GLU A 36 -3.63 6.13 4.40
C GLU A 36 -3.24 7.12 3.29
N LEU A 37 -2.62 6.64 2.21
CA LEU A 37 -2.34 7.47 1.04
C LEU A 37 -3.64 8.02 0.45
N MET A 38 -4.62 7.18 0.23
CA MET A 38 -5.92 7.61 -0.27
C MET A 38 -6.60 8.58 0.68
N ARG A 39 -6.61 8.26 1.98
CA ARG A 39 -7.21 9.10 3.01
C ARG A 39 -6.56 10.49 3.03
N ALA A 40 -5.25 10.56 3.01
CA ALA A 40 -4.51 11.81 3.03
C ALA A 40 -4.79 12.68 1.78
N CYS A 41 -5.13 12.03 0.67
CA CYS A 41 -5.46 12.73 -0.59
C CYS A 41 -6.96 13.08 -0.70
N GLY A 42 -7.75 12.79 0.33
CA GLY A 42 -9.15 13.18 0.38
C GLY A 42 -10.13 12.25 -0.32
N TYR A 43 -9.70 11.02 -0.62
CA TYR A 43 -10.57 10.03 -1.29
C TYR A 43 -10.28 8.64 -0.72
N THR A 44 -11.02 8.25 0.31
CA THR A 44 -10.78 6.97 0.99
C THR A 44 -11.21 5.79 0.12
N TYR A 45 -10.62 4.63 0.38
CA TYR A 45 -11.05 3.41 -0.28
C TYR A 45 -12.53 3.10 0.00
N LYS A 46 -12.99 3.40 1.22
CA LYS A 46 -14.40 3.23 1.59
C LYS A 46 -15.32 4.08 0.70
N GLU A 47 -14.94 5.33 0.43
CA GLU A 47 -15.69 6.20 -0.47
C GLU A 47 -15.67 5.66 -1.91
N CYS A 48 -14.51 5.21 -2.37
CA CYS A 48 -14.33 4.61 -3.69
C CYS A 48 -15.27 3.42 -3.87
N GLU A 49 -15.31 2.53 -2.88
CA GLU A 49 -16.18 1.35 -2.89
C GLU A 49 -17.65 1.74 -2.88
N ALA A 50 -18.02 2.73 -2.06
CA ALA A 50 -19.39 3.23 -2.02
C ALA A 50 -19.84 3.83 -3.36
N GLU A 51 -18.90 4.35 -4.15
CA GLU A 51 -19.17 4.90 -5.49
C GLU A 51 -19.18 3.83 -6.59
N GLY A 52 -18.97 2.57 -6.23
CA GLY A 52 -19.08 1.46 -7.16
C GLY A 52 -17.77 0.90 -7.71
N PHE A 53 -16.63 1.21 -7.09
CA PHE A 53 -15.32 0.79 -7.56
C PHE A 53 -14.59 -0.02 -6.49
N MET A 54 -13.90 -1.09 -6.93
CA MET A 54 -13.03 -1.89 -6.07
C MET A 54 -11.66 -2.04 -6.75
N LEU A 55 -10.65 -2.38 -5.94
CA LEU A 55 -9.27 -2.49 -6.38
C LEU A 55 -8.67 -3.83 -5.96
N PRO A 56 -9.12 -4.95 -6.54
CA PRO A 56 -8.47 -6.22 -6.25
C PRO A 56 -6.99 -6.19 -6.64
N VAL A 57 -6.19 -6.89 -5.86
CA VAL A 57 -4.76 -7.05 -6.14
C VAL A 57 -4.62 -8.15 -7.18
N VAL A 58 -3.93 -7.84 -8.28
CA VAL A 58 -3.64 -8.83 -9.35
C VAL A 58 -2.17 -9.22 -9.38
N HIS A 59 -1.31 -8.48 -8.69
CA HIS A 59 0.11 -8.79 -8.56
C HIS A 59 0.65 -8.09 -7.33
N ALA A 60 1.51 -8.77 -6.57
CA ALA A 60 2.20 -8.21 -5.43
C ALA A 60 3.62 -8.72 -5.41
N GLU A 61 4.57 -7.86 -5.10
CA GLU A 61 5.95 -8.26 -4.94
C GLU A 61 6.64 -7.44 -3.86
N ALA A 62 7.66 -8.03 -3.24
CA ALA A 62 8.45 -7.36 -2.23
C ALA A 62 9.86 -7.93 -2.22
N ASP A 63 10.83 -7.04 -2.03
CA ASP A 63 12.22 -7.39 -1.79
C ASP A 63 12.50 -7.17 -0.30
N TYR A 64 12.91 -8.22 0.40
CA TYR A 64 13.20 -8.19 1.83
C TYR A 64 14.70 -8.02 2.00
N LYS A 65 15.14 -6.77 2.25
CA LYS A 65 16.57 -6.43 2.30
C LYS A 65 17.17 -6.61 3.67
N SER A 66 16.40 -6.29 4.72
CA SER A 66 16.80 -6.43 6.11
C SER A 66 15.57 -6.62 6.98
N PRO A 67 15.67 -7.37 8.07
CA PRO A 67 14.51 -7.66 8.90
C PRO A 67 14.15 -6.51 9.83
N ALA A 68 12.86 -6.34 10.07
CA ALA A 68 12.35 -5.57 11.19
C ALA A 68 12.12 -6.51 12.37
N LYS A 69 12.17 -5.96 13.59
CA LYS A 69 12.07 -6.74 14.82
C LYS A 69 10.96 -6.20 15.72
N TYR A 70 10.62 -6.99 16.74
CA TYR A 70 9.67 -6.59 17.75
C TYR A 70 10.02 -5.21 18.30
N ASP A 71 9.01 -4.38 18.47
CA ASP A 71 9.07 -3.04 19.05
C ASP A 71 9.77 -1.99 18.18
N ASP A 72 10.26 -2.35 17.00
CA ASP A 72 10.74 -1.35 16.04
C ASP A 72 9.60 -0.41 15.66
N LEU A 73 9.90 0.89 15.59
CA LEU A 73 8.97 1.86 15.00
C LEU A 73 9.31 1.99 13.54
N LEU A 74 8.40 1.55 12.69
CA LEU A 74 8.59 1.57 11.24
C LEU A 74 7.92 2.77 10.62
N GLU A 75 8.54 3.28 9.55
CA GLU A 75 7.92 4.24 8.65
C GLU A 75 7.66 3.55 7.33
N ILE A 76 6.41 3.52 6.91
CA ILE A 76 6.00 2.94 5.62
C ILE A 76 5.62 4.09 4.71
N SER A 77 6.36 4.26 3.62
CA SER A 77 6.07 5.24 2.59
C SER A 77 5.24 4.59 1.50
N ALA A 78 4.28 5.33 0.96
CA ALA A 78 3.45 4.83 -0.15
C ALA A 78 3.20 5.94 -1.16
N TRP A 79 3.19 5.56 -2.43
CA TRP A 79 2.87 6.48 -3.54
C TRP A 79 2.35 5.68 -4.73
N VAL A 80 1.57 6.33 -5.56
CA VAL A 80 1.10 5.74 -6.82
C VAL A 80 2.22 5.86 -7.84
N GLN A 81 2.70 4.71 -8.35
CA GLN A 81 3.77 4.71 -9.34
C GLN A 81 3.27 4.52 -10.76
N LEU A 82 2.03 4.04 -10.95
CA LEU A 82 1.46 3.85 -12.27
C LEU A 82 -0.06 3.96 -12.21
N VAL A 83 -0.62 4.76 -13.10
CA VAL A 83 -2.05 4.72 -13.45
C VAL A 83 -2.11 4.66 -14.97
N LYS A 84 -2.58 3.53 -15.51
CA LYS A 84 -2.65 3.34 -16.95
C LYS A 84 -3.86 2.46 -17.29
N GLY A 85 -4.83 3.03 -18.01
CA GLY A 85 -6.07 2.31 -18.31
C GLY A 85 -6.78 1.94 -17.03
N VAL A 86 -7.05 0.65 -16.83
CA VAL A 86 -7.70 0.14 -15.62
C VAL A 86 -6.71 -0.22 -14.51
N ARG A 87 -5.40 -0.08 -14.76
CA ARG A 87 -4.33 -0.53 -13.85
C ARG A 87 -3.86 0.57 -12.92
N LEU A 88 -3.58 0.16 -11.70
CA LEU A 88 -2.99 1.02 -10.67
C LEU A 88 -1.85 0.25 -10.00
N GLU A 89 -0.71 0.90 -9.82
CA GLU A 89 0.35 0.34 -8.98
C GLU A 89 0.66 1.29 -7.84
N VAL A 90 0.72 0.75 -6.64
CA VAL A 90 1.09 1.49 -5.44
C VAL A 90 2.38 0.93 -4.91
N ALA A 91 3.42 1.76 -4.87
CA ALA A 91 4.73 1.39 -4.36
C ALA A 91 4.81 1.68 -2.87
N CYS A 92 5.59 0.86 -2.17
CA CYS A 92 5.82 1.03 -0.74
C CYS A 92 7.29 0.78 -0.39
N GLU A 93 7.77 1.50 0.61
CA GLU A 93 9.07 1.27 1.21
C GLU A 93 8.93 1.29 2.73
N VAL A 94 9.63 0.37 3.39
CA VAL A 94 9.61 0.26 4.85
C VAL A 94 11.00 0.58 5.39
N ARG A 95 11.07 1.51 6.36
CA ARG A 95 12.31 1.89 7.06
C ARG A 95 12.05 1.90 8.56
N ARG A 96 13.11 1.76 9.36
CA ARG A 96 13.01 2.14 10.77
C ARG A 96 13.03 3.66 10.87
N LYS A 97 12.20 4.20 11.74
CA LYS A 97 12.17 5.65 11.96
C LYS A 97 13.56 6.16 12.33
N GLY A 98 13.99 7.21 11.63
CA GLY A 98 15.29 7.83 11.85
C GLY A 98 16.45 7.16 11.12
N GLU A 99 16.20 6.11 10.35
CA GLU A 99 17.24 5.42 9.56
C GLU A 99 16.93 5.52 8.07
N ASP A 100 17.99 5.69 7.27
CA ASP A 100 17.83 5.84 5.81
C ASP A 100 17.70 4.49 5.09
N ALA A 101 18.17 3.41 5.70
CA ALA A 101 18.20 2.10 5.05
C ALA A 101 16.79 1.57 4.82
N VAL A 102 16.51 1.15 3.58
CA VAL A 102 15.25 0.50 3.23
C VAL A 102 15.29 -0.95 3.68
N LEU A 103 14.35 -1.35 4.54
CA LEU A 103 14.24 -2.73 5.01
C LEU A 103 13.51 -3.60 4.00
N VAL A 104 12.41 -3.08 3.46
CA VAL A 104 11.56 -3.80 2.48
C VAL A 104 11.10 -2.80 1.45
N LYS A 105 11.08 -3.23 0.19
CA LYS A 105 10.60 -2.42 -0.93
C LYS A 105 9.73 -3.29 -1.80
N GLY A 106 8.59 -2.77 -2.21
CA GLY A 106 7.70 -3.53 -3.08
C GLY A 106 6.58 -2.68 -3.66
N PHE A 107 5.67 -3.35 -4.35
CA PHE A 107 4.46 -2.70 -4.85
C PHE A 107 3.34 -3.72 -5.01
N THR A 108 2.13 -3.20 -5.09
CA THR A 108 0.95 -3.99 -5.44
C THR A 108 0.33 -3.41 -6.70
N ARG A 109 -0.08 -4.30 -7.62
CA ARG A 109 -0.80 -3.92 -8.83
C ARG A 109 -2.27 -4.25 -8.66
N HIS A 110 -3.10 -3.31 -9.02
CA HIS A 110 -4.55 -3.42 -8.90
C HIS A 110 -5.18 -3.17 -10.25
N VAL A 111 -6.41 -3.67 -10.42
CA VAL A 111 -7.25 -3.34 -11.56
C VAL A 111 -8.55 -2.75 -10.99
N PHE A 112 -8.97 -1.59 -11.50
CA PHE A 112 -10.29 -1.06 -11.13
C PHE A 112 -11.37 -1.96 -11.68
N VAL A 113 -12.28 -2.40 -10.81
CA VAL A 113 -13.42 -3.20 -11.19
C VAL A 113 -14.71 -2.60 -10.63
N SER A 114 -15.82 -2.88 -11.31
CA SER A 114 -17.15 -2.48 -10.83
C SER A 114 -17.58 -3.38 -9.67
N THR A 115 -18.17 -2.79 -8.64
CA THR A 115 -18.75 -3.55 -7.53
C THR A 115 -19.95 -4.41 -7.96
N LYS A 116 -20.56 -4.10 -9.11
CA LYS A 116 -21.75 -4.82 -9.59
C LYS A 116 -21.43 -6.18 -10.18
N ASP A 117 -20.39 -6.27 -11.01
CA ASP A 117 -20.13 -7.48 -11.79
C ASP A 117 -18.67 -7.92 -11.71
N PHE A 118 -17.85 -7.22 -10.94
CA PHE A 118 -16.42 -7.51 -10.79
C PHE A 118 -15.66 -7.44 -12.12
N ARG A 119 -16.15 -6.66 -13.07
CA ARG A 119 -15.47 -6.48 -14.36
C ARG A 119 -14.58 -5.23 -14.35
N PRO A 120 -13.46 -5.27 -15.07
CA PRO A 120 -12.62 -4.09 -15.21
C PRO A 120 -13.41 -2.87 -15.71
N CYS A 121 -13.16 -1.74 -15.13
CA CYS A 121 -13.79 -0.48 -15.52
C CYS A 121 -12.79 0.66 -15.39
N PRO A 122 -12.98 1.77 -16.12
CA PRO A 122 -12.09 2.92 -15.98
C PRO A 122 -12.09 3.44 -14.54
N PRO A 123 -10.95 3.97 -14.07
CA PRO A 123 -10.91 4.63 -12.75
C PRO A 123 -11.92 5.76 -12.67
N PRO A 124 -12.46 6.04 -11.48
CA PRO A 124 -13.31 7.23 -11.32
C PRO A 124 -12.52 8.50 -11.62
N GLN A 125 -13.16 9.47 -12.24
CA GLN A 125 -12.50 10.75 -12.59
C GLN A 125 -11.89 11.41 -11.36
N ARG A 126 -12.56 11.33 -10.22
CA ARG A 126 -12.06 11.84 -8.96
C ARG A 126 -10.68 11.25 -8.59
N PHE A 127 -10.48 9.96 -8.83
CA PHE A 127 -9.19 9.30 -8.60
C PHE A 127 -8.13 9.82 -9.56
N LEU A 128 -8.47 9.93 -10.84
CA LEU A 128 -7.55 10.44 -11.85
C LEU A 128 -7.13 11.88 -11.57
N ASP A 129 -8.06 12.70 -11.12
CA ASP A 129 -7.78 14.11 -10.79
C ASP A 129 -6.75 14.21 -9.64
N ILE A 130 -6.75 13.25 -8.74
CA ILE A 130 -5.84 13.24 -7.59
C ILE A 130 -4.48 12.62 -7.94
N PHE A 131 -4.46 11.50 -8.64
CA PHE A 131 -3.27 10.65 -8.74
C PHE A 131 -2.61 10.63 -10.12
N LYS A 132 -3.29 11.04 -11.16
CA LYS A 132 -2.68 11.03 -12.49
C LYS A 132 -1.98 12.37 -12.72
N ASP A 133 -0.69 12.29 -12.97
CA ASP A 133 0.11 13.49 -13.27
C ASP A 133 -0.04 13.92 -14.73
#